data_05ae2c5309ace5fcd0a0439b2cf9b9c6
#
_entry.id   05ae2c5309ace5fcd0a0439b2cf9b9c6
#
_cell.length_a   1.000
_cell.length_b   1.000
_cell.length_c   1.000
_cell.angle_alpha   90.00
_cell.angle_beta   90.00
_cell.angle_gamma   90.00
#
_symmetry.space_group_name_H-M   'P 1'
#
loop_
_entity.id
_entity.type
_entity.pdbx_description
1 polymer ?
#
loop_
_entity_poly.entity_id
_entity_poly.type
_entity_poly.pdbx_seq_one_letter_code
_entity_poly.pdbx_strand_id
1 'polypeptide(L)'
;MSFSNEKTLILGLQKGSIPSFERIFSLYHKHIYNFCLHLFQSSDEAQETVQKVFIALWEQRVQVDENKDLASYLFTIARYMVYQDFRHQVYKKAAFDHFNDKSNYTNESTKDEILFNELLTFFESLIERLPERQREIFKLNRFTDLTYKQIAEQLNITENTVDTQIRRALKFIKDEYKTHYN
;
A
#
# COMPACT_ATOMS: atom_id res chain seq x y z
N MET A 1 -10.78 -19.59 10.47
CA MET A 1 -12.18 -19.59 9.95
C MET A 1 -12.26 -20.53 8.76
N SER A 2 -13.36 -21.26 8.59
CA SER A 2 -13.50 -22.17 7.45
C SER A 2 -13.71 -21.36 6.16
N PHE A 3 -12.99 -21.67 5.09
CA PHE A 3 -13.10 -21.08 3.74
C PHE A 3 -14.55 -20.99 3.22
N SER A 4 -15.43 -21.92 3.65
CA SER A 4 -16.84 -21.95 3.30
C SER A 4 -17.63 -20.73 3.80
N ASN A 5 -17.25 -20.16 4.95
CA ASN A 5 -17.95 -19.00 5.54
C ASN A 5 -17.52 -17.68 4.88
N GLU A 6 -16.26 -17.54 4.49
CA GLU A 6 -15.74 -16.37 3.82
C GLU A 6 -16.31 -16.21 2.41
N LYS A 7 -16.37 -17.30 1.65
CA LYS A 7 -17.00 -17.31 0.32
C LYS A 7 -18.45 -16.83 0.37
N THR A 8 -19.21 -17.25 1.37
CA THR A 8 -20.61 -16.80 1.54
C THR A 8 -20.68 -15.30 1.79
N LEU A 9 -19.75 -14.74 2.58
CA LEU A 9 -19.67 -13.30 2.84
C LEU A 9 -19.34 -12.52 1.56
N ILE A 10 -18.39 -13.01 0.75
CA ILE A 10 -18.00 -12.37 -0.52
C ILE A 10 -19.17 -12.39 -1.50
N LEU A 11 -19.89 -13.52 -1.66
CA LEU A 11 -21.05 -13.62 -2.51
C LEU A 11 -22.20 -12.68 -2.05
N GLY A 12 -22.37 -12.52 -0.74
CA GLY A 12 -23.28 -11.53 -0.16
C GLY A 12 -22.84 -10.10 -0.47
N LEU A 13 -21.55 -9.78 -0.30
CA LEU A 13 -20.98 -8.50 -0.60
C LEU A 13 -21.16 -8.12 -2.07
N GLN A 14 -20.89 -9.02 -3.02
CA GLN A 14 -21.09 -8.82 -4.46
C GLN A 14 -22.55 -8.41 -4.79
N LYS A 15 -23.52 -8.97 -4.07
CA LYS A 15 -24.95 -8.63 -4.19
C LYS A 15 -25.35 -7.34 -3.46
N GLY A 16 -24.40 -6.63 -2.83
CA GLY A 16 -24.67 -5.39 -2.09
C GLY A 16 -25.27 -5.62 -0.71
N SER A 17 -25.09 -6.79 -0.10
CA SER A 17 -25.57 -7.09 1.25
C SER A 17 -24.81 -6.29 2.31
N ILE A 18 -25.48 -5.34 2.96
CA ILE A 18 -24.92 -4.57 4.08
C ILE A 18 -24.47 -5.48 5.23
N PRO A 19 -25.26 -6.48 5.69
CA PRO A 19 -24.81 -7.39 6.74
C PRO A 19 -23.53 -8.15 6.40
N SER A 20 -23.34 -8.53 5.12
CA SER A 20 -22.10 -9.19 4.67
C SER A 20 -20.91 -8.23 4.73
N PHE A 21 -21.10 -6.99 4.32
CA PHE A 21 -20.08 -5.94 4.42
C PHE A 21 -19.70 -5.65 5.88
N GLU A 22 -20.70 -5.44 6.76
CA GLU A 22 -20.46 -5.19 8.20
C GLU A 22 -19.70 -6.34 8.85
N ARG A 23 -20.02 -7.57 8.46
CA ARG A 23 -19.30 -8.74 8.97
C ARG A 23 -17.85 -8.78 8.49
N ILE A 24 -17.59 -8.49 7.23
CA ILE A 24 -16.24 -8.37 6.68
C ILE A 24 -15.48 -7.23 7.39
N PHE A 25 -16.10 -6.07 7.54
CA PHE A 25 -15.54 -4.95 8.27
C PHE A 25 -15.15 -5.35 9.70
N SER A 26 -16.07 -5.95 10.44
CA SER A 26 -15.83 -6.42 11.82
C SER A 26 -14.64 -7.39 11.93
N LEU A 27 -14.43 -8.23 10.92
CA LEU A 27 -13.35 -9.21 10.89
C LEU A 27 -11.98 -8.59 10.58
N TYR A 28 -11.93 -7.61 9.69
CA TYR A 28 -10.67 -7.17 9.09
C TYR A 28 -10.24 -5.76 9.48
N HIS A 29 -11.15 -4.86 9.91
CA HIS A 29 -10.80 -3.45 10.16
C HIS A 29 -9.65 -3.29 11.14
N LYS A 30 -9.62 -4.06 12.23
CA LYS A 30 -8.56 -3.98 13.25
C LYS A 30 -7.19 -4.46 12.70
N HIS A 31 -7.21 -5.48 11.85
CA HIS A 31 -5.98 -5.99 11.23
C HIS A 31 -5.41 -4.99 10.22
N ILE A 32 -6.27 -4.40 9.39
CA ILE A 32 -5.88 -3.34 8.45
C ILE A 32 -5.41 -2.09 9.20
N TYR A 33 -6.12 -1.69 10.27
CA TYR A 33 -5.73 -0.56 11.11
C TYR A 33 -4.32 -0.75 11.71
N ASN A 34 -4.07 -1.89 12.34
CA ASN A 34 -2.75 -2.17 12.93
C ASN A 34 -1.64 -2.18 11.87
N PHE A 35 -1.93 -2.69 10.68
CA PHE A 35 -1.01 -2.67 9.56
C PHE A 35 -0.69 -1.22 9.13
N CYS A 36 -1.71 -0.39 8.92
CA CYS A 36 -1.54 1.02 8.56
C CYS A 36 -0.84 1.81 9.67
N LEU A 37 -1.23 1.61 10.94
CA LEU A 37 -0.62 2.26 12.09
C LEU A 37 0.88 1.96 12.20
N HIS A 38 1.27 0.71 11.92
CA HIS A 38 2.68 0.33 11.91
C HIS A 38 3.49 1.06 10.83
N LEU A 39 2.87 1.35 9.68
CA LEU A 39 3.53 2.03 8.55
C LEU A 39 3.54 3.55 8.72
N PHE A 40 2.41 4.16 9.07
CA PHE A 40 2.29 5.60 9.22
C PHE A 40 2.84 6.13 10.54
N GLN A 41 2.76 5.32 11.62
CA GLN A 41 3.01 5.74 13.01
C GLN A 41 2.10 6.91 13.45
N SER A 42 0.96 7.05 12.80
CA SER A 42 -0.10 8.05 13.01
C SER A 42 -1.45 7.36 13.05
N SER A 43 -2.18 7.57 14.15
CA SER A 43 -3.52 7.02 14.35
C SER A 43 -4.51 7.57 13.31
N ASP A 44 -4.43 8.86 13.03
CA ASP A 44 -5.36 9.54 12.14
C ASP A 44 -5.20 9.07 10.69
N GLU A 45 -3.95 9.00 10.21
CA GLU A 45 -3.64 8.49 8.87
C GLU A 45 -4.02 7.00 8.73
N ALA A 46 -3.81 6.21 9.79
CA ALA A 46 -4.22 4.81 9.80
C ALA A 46 -5.74 4.66 9.72
N GLN A 47 -6.51 5.47 10.48
CA GLN A 47 -7.98 5.45 10.43
C GLN A 47 -8.50 5.90 9.06
N GLU A 48 -7.96 6.97 8.50
CA GLU A 48 -8.34 7.45 7.17
C GLU A 48 -8.09 6.39 6.10
N THR A 49 -6.94 5.73 6.15
CA THR A 49 -6.62 4.66 5.20
C THR A 49 -7.54 3.45 5.35
N VAL A 50 -7.89 3.04 6.58
CA VAL A 50 -8.88 1.98 6.81
C VAL A 50 -10.22 2.33 6.15
N GLN A 51 -10.71 3.56 6.34
CA GLN A 51 -11.95 4.01 5.69
C GLN A 51 -11.87 3.90 4.16
N LYS A 52 -10.78 4.41 3.56
CA LYS A 52 -10.55 4.33 2.11
C LYS A 52 -10.54 2.88 1.61
N VAL A 53 -9.89 1.97 2.34
CA VAL A 53 -9.84 0.53 2.00
C VAL A 53 -11.25 -0.08 1.93
N PHE A 54 -12.09 0.18 2.92
CA PHE A 54 -13.43 -0.39 2.95
C PHE A 54 -14.39 0.31 1.98
N ILE A 55 -14.20 1.59 1.68
CA ILE A 55 -14.90 2.27 0.59
C ILE A 55 -14.55 1.61 -0.76
N ALA A 56 -13.26 1.41 -1.04
CA ALA A 56 -12.81 0.75 -2.26
C ALA A 56 -13.33 -0.69 -2.37
N LEU A 57 -13.34 -1.45 -1.26
CA LEU A 57 -13.96 -2.77 -1.23
C LEU A 57 -15.44 -2.72 -1.63
N TRP A 58 -16.19 -1.76 -1.10
CA TRP A 58 -17.61 -1.61 -1.43
C TRP A 58 -17.84 -1.20 -2.88
N GLU A 59 -17.05 -0.27 -3.39
CA GLU A 59 -17.14 0.21 -4.78
C GLU A 59 -16.79 -0.90 -5.78
N GLN A 60 -15.76 -1.69 -5.50
CA GLN A 60 -15.29 -2.77 -6.35
C GLN A 60 -15.91 -4.14 -6.02
N ARG A 61 -16.94 -4.19 -5.17
CA ARG A 61 -17.51 -5.43 -4.60
C ARG A 61 -17.87 -6.49 -5.64
N VAL A 62 -18.32 -6.09 -6.82
CA VAL A 62 -18.72 -7.00 -7.90
C VAL A 62 -17.52 -7.74 -8.50
N GLN A 63 -16.31 -7.14 -8.41
CA GLN A 63 -15.06 -7.69 -8.97
C GLN A 63 -14.28 -8.54 -7.98
N VAL A 64 -14.71 -8.61 -6.71
CA VAL A 64 -14.03 -9.41 -5.68
C VAL A 64 -14.21 -10.90 -6.01
N ASP A 65 -13.10 -11.61 -6.18
CA ASP A 65 -13.11 -13.04 -6.50
C ASP A 65 -13.34 -13.87 -5.22
N GLU A 66 -14.46 -14.60 -5.18
CA GLU A 66 -14.85 -15.42 -4.02
C GLU A 66 -13.95 -16.66 -3.81
N ASN A 67 -13.06 -16.96 -4.74
CA ASN A 67 -12.10 -18.06 -4.65
C ASN A 67 -10.70 -17.58 -4.18
N LYS A 68 -10.51 -16.29 -4.03
CA LYS A 68 -9.27 -15.68 -3.53
C LYS A 68 -9.40 -15.31 -2.06
N ASP A 69 -8.27 -15.27 -1.37
CA ASP A 69 -8.18 -14.86 0.03
C ASP A 69 -8.52 -13.36 0.17
N LEU A 70 -9.62 -13.07 0.87
CA LEU A 70 -10.11 -11.71 1.07
C LEU A 70 -9.14 -10.87 1.91
N ALA A 71 -8.44 -11.48 2.87
CA ALA A 71 -7.43 -10.79 3.65
C ALA A 71 -6.31 -10.25 2.75
N SER A 72 -5.76 -11.10 1.88
CA SER A 72 -4.72 -10.71 0.91
C SER A 72 -5.19 -9.59 -0.01
N TYR A 73 -6.44 -9.65 -0.46
CA TYR A 73 -7.03 -8.59 -1.28
C TYR A 73 -7.11 -7.25 -0.52
N LEU A 74 -7.65 -7.25 0.71
CA LEU A 74 -7.74 -6.04 1.55
C LEU A 74 -6.37 -5.46 1.88
N PHE A 75 -5.39 -6.30 2.22
CA PHE A 75 -4.03 -5.85 2.47
C PHE A 75 -3.34 -5.30 1.21
N THR A 76 -3.71 -5.79 0.02
CA THR A 76 -3.21 -5.24 -1.25
C THR A 76 -3.75 -3.83 -1.47
N ILE A 77 -5.06 -3.60 -1.25
CA ILE A 77 -5.67 -2.27 -1.30
C ILE A 77 -5.01 -1.34 -0.26
N ALA A 78 -4.86 -1.79 0.98
CA ALA A 78 -4.26 -0.99 2.04
C ALA A 78 -2.82 -0.57 1.71
N ARG A 79 -2.00 -1.48 1.21
CA ARG A 79 -0.63 -1.17 0.75
C ARG A 79 -0.60 -0.15 -0.37
N TYR A 80 -1.49 -0.30 -1.34
CA TYR A 80 -1.60 0.65 -2.44
C TYR A 80 -1.96 2.05 -1.93
N MET A 81 -2.92 2.17 -1.01
CA MET A 81 -3.31 3.45 -0.43
C MET A 81 -2.21 4.08 0.42
N VAL A 82 -1.57 3.30 1.29
CA VAL A 82 -0.39 3.76 2.05
C VAL A 82 0.68 4.32 1.11
N TYR A 83 0.96 3.63 0.02
CA TYR A 83 1.91 4.12 -0.98
C TYR A 83 1.46 5.42 -1.65
N GLN A 84 0.19 5.53 -2.02
CA GLN A 84 -0.35 6.76 -2.61
C GLN A 84 -0.28 7.94 -1.62
N ASP A 85 -0.58 7.71 -0.34
CA ASP A 85 -0.51 8.75 0.69
C ASP A 85 0.95 9.18 0.95
N PHE A 86 1.91 8.26 1.02
CA PHE A 86 3.33 8.62 1.07
C PHE A 86 3.76 9.41 -0.15
N ARG A 87 3.38 8.98 -1.34
CA ARG A 87 3.64 9.69 -2.58
C ARG A 87 3.05 11.10 -2.54
N HIS A 88 1.80 11.26 -2.07
CA HIS A 88 1.14 12.55 -2.00
C HIS A 88 1.78 13.49 -0.94
N GLN A 89 2.22 12.96 0.21
CA GLN A 89 2.95 13.73 1.22
C GLN A 89 4.29 14.24 0.68
N VAL A 90 4.98 13.42 -0.10
CA VAL A 90 6.20 13.80 -0.82
C VAL A 90 5.93 14.98 -1.73
N TYR A 91 4.87 14.92 -2.53
CA TYR A 91 4.50 16.01 -3.43
C TYR A 91 4.15 17.31 -2.69
N LYS A 92 3.35 17.19 -1.61
CA LYS A 92 3.00 18.37 -0.79
C LYS A 92 4.24 19.04 -0.22
N LYS A 93 5.18 18.26 0.29
CA LYS A 93 6.41 18.82 0.89
C LYS A 93 7.29 19.46 -0.16
N ALA A 94 7.52 18.79 -1.29
CA ALA A 94 8.29 19.35 -2.39
C ALA A 94 7.65 20.65 -2.95
N ALA A 95 6.33 20.68 -3.10
CA ALA A 95 5.60 21.89 -3.49
C ALA A 95 5.72 23.00 -2.43
N PHE A 96 5.67 22.67 -1.13
CA PHE A 96 5.78 23.65 -0.05
C PHE A 96 7.19 24.24 0.07
N ASP A 97 8.22 23.43 -0.14
CA ASP A 97 9.63 23.88 -0.14
C ASP A 97 9.91 24.80 -1.35
N HIS A 98 9.27 24.56 -2.51
CA HIS A 98 9.30 25.45 -3.66
C HIS A 98 8.50 26.75 -3.48
N PHE A 99 7.46 26.78 -2.64
CA PHE A 99 6.72 28.03 -2.34
C PHE A 99 7.52 29.03 -1.50
N ASN A 100 8.52 28.58 -0.75
CA ASN A 100 9.39 29.44 0.03
C ASN A 100 10.53 30.06 -0.79
N ASP A 101 10.80 29.56 -1.98
CA ASP A 101 11.79 30.14 -2.90
C ASP A 101 11.05 30.98 -3.96
N LYS A 102 10.87 32.27 -3.64
CA LYS A 102 10.23 33.24 -4.54
C LYS A 102 11.09 33.48 -5.76
N SER A 103 10.79 32.87 -6.89
CA SER A 103 10.84 33.53 -8.20
C SER A 103 10.43 32.61 -9.38
N ASN A 104 9.51 33.13 -10.17
CA ASN A 104 9.12 32.77 -11.54
C ASN A 104 8.11 31.63 -11.75
N TYR A 105 6.85 32.04 -11.70
CA TYR A 105 5.73 31.31 -12.29
C TYR A 105 5.75 31.47 -13.82
N THR A 106 6.12 30.43 -14.54
CA THR A 106 5.62 30.14 -15.89
C THR A 106 5.81 28.64 -16.18
N ASN A 107 4.70 27.95 -16.46
CA ASN A 107 4.53 26.52 -16.82
C ASN A 107 4.45 25.54 -15.62
N GLU A 108 3.32 25.52 -14.95
CA GLU A 108 3.02 24.59 -13.85
C GLU A 108 3.05 23.10 -14.26
N SER A 109 2.55 22.74 -15.45
CA SER A 109 2.48 21.33 -15.86
C SER A 109 3.84 20.68 -16.12
N THR A 110 4.81 21.43 -16.64
CA THR A 110 6.15 20.91 -16.96
C THR A 110 7.02 20.74 -15.71
N LYS A 111 6.85 21.62 -14.71
CA LYS A 111 7.58 21.54 -13.43
C LYS A 111 7.11 20.36 -12.58
N ASP A 112 5.82 20.12 -12.55
CA ASP A 112 5.22 18.99 -11.82
C ASP A 112 5.66 17.65 -12.43
N GLU A 113 5.81 17.59 -13.75
CA GLU A 113 6.27 16.41 -14.46
C GLU A 113 7.75 16.14 -14.23
N ILE A 114 8.59 17.18 -14.19
CA ILE A 114 10.02 17.07 -13.86
C ILE A 114 10.20 16.60 -12.40
N LEU A 115 9.51 17.23 -11.47
CA LEU A 115 9.54 16.87 -10.05
C LEU A 115 9.05 15.43 -9.82
N PHE A 116 8.04 15.00 -10.59
CA PHE A 116 7.56 13.63 -10.57
C PHE A 116 8.64 12.63 -11.02
N ASN A 117 9.32 12.94 -12.11
CA ASN A 117 10.36 12.08 -12.65
C ASN A 117 11.59 12.02 -11.72
N GLU A 118 11.97 13.12 -11.09
CA GLU A 118 13.04 13.16 -10.08
C GLU A 118 12.67 12.29 -8.88
N LEU A 119 11.44 12.38 -8.41
CA LEU A 119 10.95 11.57 -7.30
C LEU A 119 10.88 10.09 -7.64
N LEU A 120 10.39 9.74 -8.83
CA LEU A 120 10.41 8.35 -9.32
C LEU A 120 11.83 7.81 -9.36
N THR A 121 12.76 8.57 -9.94
CA THR A 121 14.18 8.22 -10.02
C THR A 121 14.77 8.04 -8.62
N PHE A 122 14.43 8.90 -7.68
CA PHE A 122 14.86 8.78 -6.29
C PHE A 122 14.34 7.47 -5.66
N PHE A 123 13.04 7.15 -5.78
CA PHE A 123 12.48 5.91 -5.25
C PHE A 123 13.07 4.66 -5.92
N GLU A 124 13.29 4.69 -7.22
CA GLU A 124 13.98 3.61 -7.93
C GLU A 124 15.40 3.42 -7.40
N SER A 125 16.11 4.50 -7.15
CA SER A 125 17.46 4.46 -6.55
C SER A 125 17.46 3.82 -5.16
N LEU A 126 16.43 4.09 -4.33
CA LEU A 126 16.28 3.48 -3.01
C LEU A 126 16.00 1.98 -3.10
N ILE A 127 15.17 1.57 -4.07
CA ILE A 127 14.90 0.15 -4.32
C ILE A 127 16.18 -0.57 -4.76
N GLU A 128 16.98 0.04 -5.62
CA GLU A 128 18.27 -0.53 -6.05
C GLU A 128 19.31 -0.64 -4.93
N ARG A 129 19.22 0.21 -3.89
CA ARG A 129 20.07 0.16 -2.68
C ARG A 129 19.65 -0.91 -1.67
N LEU A 130 18.47 -1.52 -1.84
CA LEU A 130 18.09 -2.66 -1.00
C LEU A 130 19.04 -3.85 -1.21
N PRO A 131 19.33 -4.64 -0.16
CA PRO A 131 20.02 -5.92 -0.33
C PRO A 131 19.35 -6.79 -1.38
N GLU A 132 20.13 -7.49 -2.20
CA GLU A 132 19.66 -8.20 -3.40
C GLU A 132 18.41 -9.05 -3.15
N ARG A 133 18.44 -9.90 -2.12
CA ARG A 133 17.29 -10.76 -1.78
C ARG A 133 16.05 -9.98 -1.34
N GLN A 134 16.26 -8.90 -0.61
CA GLN A 134 15.17 -8.02 -0.16
C GLN A 134 14.56 -7.26 -1.34
N ARG A 135 15.41 -6.76 -2.24
CA ARG A 135 15.01 -6.07 -3.48
C ARG A 135 14.20 -6.98 -4.40
N GLU A 136 14.64 -8.24 -4.58
CA GLU A 136 13.92 -9.22 -5.36
C GLU A 136 12.50 -9.45 -4.82
N ILE A 137 12.38 -9.74 -3.52
CA ILE A 137 11.10 -9.95 -2.84
C ILE A 137 10.22 -8.69 -2.93
N PHE A 138 10.81 -7.50 -2.73
CA PHE A 138 10.10 -6.23 -2.83
C PHE A 138 9.58 -6.00 -4.25
N LYS A 139 10.41 -6.24 -5.28
CA LYS A 139 9.99 -6.11 -6.69
C LYS A 139 8.89 -7.09 -7.06
N LEU A 140 8.98 -8.35 -6.67
CA LEU A 140 7.92 -9.32 -6.89
C LEU A 140 6.60 -8.89 -6.24
N ASN A 141 6.66 -8.43 -4.99
CA ASN A 141 5.46 -7.98 -4.30
C ASN A 141 4.87 -6.68 -4.90
N ARG A 142 5.70 -5.78 -5.44
CA ARG A 142 5.27 -4.46 -5.88
C ARG A 142 4.84 -4.42 -7.34
N PHE A 143 5.53 -5.15 -8.19
CA PHE A 143 5.36 -5.06 -9.64
C PHE A 143 4.69 -6.27 -10.26
N THR A 144 4.29 -7.25 -9.43
CA THR A 144 3.52 -8.41 -9.88
C THR A 144 2.29 -8.61 -8.98
N ASP A 145 1.30 -9.32 -9.47
CA ASP A 145 0.07 -9.65 -8.71
C ASP A 145 0.25 -10.87 -7.79
N LEU A 146 1.50 -11.24 -7.46
CA LEU A 146 1.79 -12.40 -6.64
C LEU A 146 1.45 -12.13 -5.17
N THR A 147 0.76 -13.09 -4.56
CA THR A 147 0.54 -13.13 -3.10
C THR A 147 1.84 -13.49 -2.37
N TYR A 148 1.92 -13.20 -1.07
CA TYR A 148 3.06 -13.61 -0.25
C TYR A 148 3.31 -15.12 -0.32
N LYS A 149 2.26 -15.93 -0.38
CA LYS A 149 2.34 -17.37 -0.54
C LYS A 149 3.00 -17.75 -1.86
N GLN A 150 2.58 -17.17 -2.96
CA GLN A 150 3.15 -17.41 -4.28
C GLN A 150 4.61 -16.94 -4.38
N ILE A 151 4.94 -15.78 -3.78
CA ILE A 151 6.34 -15.32 -3.69
C ILE A 151 7.17 -16.29 -2.85
N ALA A 152 6.63 -16.76 -1.72
CA ALA A 152 7.29 -17.72 -0.86
C ALA A 152 7.57 -19.06 -1.58
N GLU A 153 6.58 -19.58 -2.30
CA GLU A 153 6.71 -20.78 -3.13
C GLU A 153 7.74 -20.58 -4.25
N GLN A 154 7.66 -19.47 -5.00
CA GLN A 154 8.58 -19.18 -6.11
C GLN A 154 10.03 -19.03 -5.65
N LEU A 155 10.26 -18.45 -4.47
CA LEU A 155 11.59 -18.19 -3.94
C LEU A 155 12.07 -19.26 -2.95
N ASN A 156 11.28 -20.32 -2.72
CA ASN A 156 11.55 -21.41 -1.77
C ASN A 156 11.88 -20.89 -0.35
N ILE A 157 11.03 -20.00 0.16
CA ILE A 157 11.10 -19.41 1.51
C ILE A 157 9.72 -19.46 2.18
N THR A 158 9.62 -19.03 3.42
CA THR A 158 8.34 -18.97 4.13
C THR A 158 7.64 -17.63 3.87
N GLU A 159 6.30 -17.60 3.97
CA GLU A 159 5.50 -16.36 3.89
C GLU A 159 5.93 -15.35 4.96
N ASN A 160 6.30 -15.81 6.16
CA ASN A 160 6.80 -14.95 7.23
C ASN A 160 8.14 -14.31 6.84
N THR A 161 8.98 -15.02 6.09
CA THR A 161 10.22 -14.44 5.53
C THR A 161 9.89 -13.36 4.52
N VAL A 162 8.93 -13.57 3.63
CA VAL A 162 8.47 -12.56 2.65
C VAL A 162 7.99 -11.31 3.39
N ASP A 163 7.07 -11.45 4.35
CA ASP A 163 6.54 -10.35 5.17
C ASP A 163 7.66 -9.56 5.87
N THR A 164 8.60 -10.27 6.51
CA THR A 164 9.73 -9.65 7.20
C THR A 164 10.61 -8.84 6.24
N GLN A 165 10.91 -9.36 5.05
CA GLN A 165 11.73 -8.67 4.07
C GLN A 165 11.02 -7.43 3.51
N ILE A 166 9.72 -7.52 3.23
CA ILE A 166 8.90 -6.38 2.80
C ILE A 166 8.90 -5.27 3.86
N ARG A 167 8.67 -5.60 5.14
CA ARG A 167 8.69 -4.62 6.24
C ARG A 167 10.05 -3.93 6.37
N ARG A 168 11.15 -4.68 6.25
CA ARG A 168 12.50 -4.11 6.28
C ARG A 168 12.74 -3.17 5.10
N ALA A 169 12.31 -3.55 3.89
CA ALA A 169 12.42 -2.71 2.71
C ALA A 169 11.65 -1.38 2.89
N LEU A 170 10.38 -1.45 3.33
CA LEU A 170 9.57 -0.27 3.59
C LEU A 170 10.17 0.64 4.66
N LYS A 171 10.72 0.05 5.74
CA LYS A 171 11.40 0.82 6.78
C LYS A 171 12.63 1.55 6.22
N PHE A 172 13.48 0.84 5.47
CA PHE A 172 14.65 1.44 4.84
C PHE A 172 14.27 2.61 3.92
N ILE A 173 13.30 2.40 3.03
CA ILE A 173 12.81 3.43 2.11
C ILE A 173 12.29 4.65 2.88
N LYS A 174 11.51 4.44 3.95
CA LYS A 174 10.98 5.51 4.81
C LYS A 174 12.09 6.29 5.51
N ASP A 175 13.08 5.60 6.07
CA ASP A 175 14.17 6.23 6.81
C ASP A 175 15.07 7.05 5.88
N GLU A 176 15.42 6.51 4.71
CA GLU A 176 16.18 7.22 3.67
C GLU A 176 15.42 8.44 3.12
N TYR A 177 14.12 8.28 2.89
CA TYR A 177 13.27 9.37 2.46
C TYR A 177 13.28 10.53 3.48
N LYS A 178 13.08 10.22 4.78
CA LYS A 178 13.14 11.24 5.85
C LYS A 178 14.49 11.93 5.90
N THR A 179 15.58 11.20 5.68
CA THR A 179 16.95 11.76 5.70
C THR A 179 17.20 12.69 4.52
N HIS A 180 16.58 12.40 3.38
CA HIS A 180 16.79 13.19 2.15
C HIS A 180 15.98 14.49 2.11
N TYR A 181 14.79 14.49 2.73
CA TYR A 181 13.85 15.63 2.69
C TYR A 181 13.62 16.32 4.05
N ASN A 182 14.38 15.99 5.09
CA ASN A 182 14.45 16.75 6.35
C ASN A 182 15.74 17.56 6.40
#